data_8f9d7ea53a2d8ffba8c7f8e297436987
#
_entry.id   8f9d7ea53a2d8ffba8c7f8e297436987
#
_cell.length_a   1.000
_cell.length_b   1.000
_cell.length_c   1.000
_cell.angle_alpha   90.00
_cell.angle_beta   90.00
_cell.angle_gamma   90.00
#
_symmetry.space_group_name_H-M   'P 1'
#
loop_
_entity.id
_entity.type
_entity.pdbx_description
1 polymer ?
#
loop_
_entity_poly.entity_id
_entity_poly.type
_entity_poly.pdbx_seq_one_letter_code
_entity_poly.pdbx_strand_id
1 'polypeptide(L)'
;MLTEEAHHMQVGESGITRIIQRTLEVMNDIKTDCPETLKSAGVIDLQTIQRYINFWFSSSLDLFGSEISTNAATAFANGLKGRPDEFRFNDHSEKDTTYEITRIVDKKIIKEDIPTRNAMNEITRQAYIKDCEVGLKRWNRLIKKSNWDIVLTLPSTRFRRNIGVWGDVFADTSGNLISKEEFERKTFSWIPSKEDKP
;
A
#
# COMPACT_ATOMS: atom_id res chain seq x y z
N MET A 1 3.78 -4.87 -23.93
CA MET A 1 3.95 -5.05 -22.49
C MET A 1 3.63 -3.75 -21.73
N LEU A 2 4.40 -2.66 -21.83
CA LEU A 2 4.12 -1.41 -21.10
C LEU A 2 2.73 -0.80 -21.35
N THR A 3 2.25 -0.84 -22.59
CA THR A 3 0.91 -0.33 -22.96
C THR A 3 -0.20 -1.19 -22.35
N GLU A 4 -0.02 -2.48 -22.27
CA GLU A 4 -0.95 -3.43 -21.69
C GLU A 4 -1.04 -3.25 -20.17
N GLU A 5 0.10 -3.10 -19.49
CA GLU A 5 0.13 -2.83 -18.05
C GLU A 5 -0.53 -1.49 -17.70
N ALA A 6 -0.28 -0.44 -18.47
CA ALA A 6 -0.95 0.84 -18.31
C ALA A 6 -2.48 0.71 -18.46
N HIS A 7 -2.95 -0.13 -19.39
CA HIS A 7 -4.37 -0.42 -19.57
C HIS A 7 -4.95 -1.17 -18.35
N HIS A 8 -4.25 -2.18 -17.84
CA HIS A 8 -4.67 -2.92 -16.64
C HIS A 8 -4.78 -2.00 -15.42
N MET A 9 -3.80 -1.14 -15.21
CA MET A 9 -3.83 -0.15 -14.13
C MET A 9 -5.02 0.80 -14.26
N GLN A 10 -5.30 1.31 -15.47
CA GLN A 10 -6.43 2.19 -15.72
C GLN A 10 -7.77 1.49 -15.50
N VAL A 11 -7.90 0.23 -15.92
CA VAL A 11 -9.12 -0.58 -15.70
C VAL A 11 -9.32 -0.83 -14.19
N GLY A 12 -8.26 -1.15 -13.46
CA GLY A 12 -8.33 -1.34 -12.01
C GLY A 12 -8.72 -0.06 -11.27
N GLU A 13 -8.09 1.07 -11.59
CA GLU A 13 -8.42 2.37 -10.97
C GLU A 13 -9.87 2.79 -11.28
N SER A 14 -10.31 2.67 -12.53
CA SER A 14 -11.67 3.02 -12.91
C SER A 14 -12.71 2.06 -12.32
N GLY A 15 -12.38 0.80 -12.15
CA GLY A 15 -13.23 -0.19 -11.48
C GLY A 15 -13.52 0.20 -10.02
N ILE A 16 -12.47 0.44 -9.24
CA ILE A 16 -12.62 0.88 -7.84
C ILE A 16 -13.34 2.23 -7.75
N THR A 17 -13.03 3.17 -8.64
CA THR A 17 -13.70 4.47 -8.71
C THR A 17 -15.20 4.32 -8.90
N ARG A 18 -15.65 3.43 -9.80
CA ARG A 18 -17.09 3.16 -10.03
C ARG A 18 -17.76 2.53 -8.81
N ILE A 19 -17.08 1.61 -8.12
CA ILE A 19 -17.59 1.02 -6.88
C ILE A 19 -17.82 2.11 -5.84
N ILE A 20 -16.83 2.97 -5.59
CA ILE A 20 -16.95 4.08 -4.63
C ILE A 20 -18.09 5.04 -5.05
N GLN A 21 -18.16 5.43 -6.33
CA GLN A 21 -19.22 6.30 -6.83
C GLN A 21 -20.61 5.69 -6.59
N ARG A 22 -20.80 4.41 -6.93
CA ARG A 22 -22.06 3.73 -6.73
C ARG A 22 -22.44 3.64 -5.24
N THR A 23 -21.47 3.36 -4.38
CA THR A 23 -21.67 3.36 -2.92
C THR A 23 -22.12 4.74 -2.43
N LEU A 24 -21.44 5.81 -2.86
CA LEU A 24 -21.77 7.18 -2.47
C LEU A 24 -23.16 7.63 -2.97
N GLU A 25 -23.55 7.23 -4.18
CA GLU A 25 -24.91 7.46 -4.70
C GLU A 25 -25.96 6.85 -3.76
N VAL A 26 -25.81 5.56 -3.45
CA VAL A 26 -26.74 4.85 -2.56
C VAL A 26 -26.72 5.48 -1.17
N MET A 27 -25.55 5.78 -0.59
CA MET A 27 -25.45 6.46 0.70
C MET A 27 -26.20 7.80 0.71
N ASN A 28 -26.13 8.56 -0.40
CA ASN A 28 -26.86 9.83 -0.54
C ASN A 28 -28.37 9.64 -0.68
N ASP A 29 -28.81 8.57 -1.33
CA ASP A 29 -30.24 8.28 -1.52
C ASP A 29 -30.89 7.84 -0.21
N ILE A 30 -30.25 6.90 0.51
CA ILE A 30 -30.81 6.33 1.75
C ILE A 30 -30.36 7.05 3.03
N LYS A 31 -29.48 8.05 2.92
CA LYS A 31 -28.97 8.90 4.01
C LYS A 31 -28.31 8.12 5.16
N THR A 32 -27.56 7.08 4.84
CA THR A 32 -26.83 6.28 5.83
C THR A 32 -25.52 5.74 5.26
N ASP A 33 -24.55 5.53 6.13
CA ASP A 33 -23.27 4.83 5.88
C ASP A 33 -23.21 3.46 6.58
N CYS A 34 -24.33 2.99 7.14
CA CYS A 34 -24.43 1.71 7.85
C CYS A 34 -24.08 0.55 6.91
N PRO A 35 -23.04 -0.26 7.21
CA PRO A 35 -22.58 -1.33 6.33
C PRO A 35 -23.65 -2.36 6.00
N GLU A 36 -24.49 -2.76 6.97
CA GLU A 36 -25.53 -3.76 6.79
C GLU A 36 -26.61 -3.25 5.82
N THR A 37 -26.97 -1.97 5.94
CA THR A 37 -27.97 -1.34 5.06
C THR A 37 -27.42 -1.22 3.64
N LEU A 38 -26.17 -0.81 3.49
CA LEU A 38 -25.49 -0.70 2.19
C LEU A 38 -25.32 -2.06 1.50
N LYS A 39 -24.94 -3.09 2.27
CA LYS A 39 -24.87 -4.47 1.77
C LYS A 39 -26.25 -4.97 1.30
N SER A 40 -27.31 -4.68 2.03
CA SER A 40 -28.68 -5.02 1.64
C SER A 40 -29.12 -4.27 0.38
N ALA A 41 -28.61 -3.07 0.14
CA ALA A 41 -28.81 -2.30 -1.08
C ALA A 41 -27.92 -2.74 -2.26
N GLY A 42 -27.09 -3.78 -2.09
CA GLY A 42 -26.26 -4.36 -3.14
C GLY A 42 -25.01 -3.56 -3.48
N VAL A 43 -24.49 -2.77 -2.53
CA VAL A 43 -23.23 -2.01 -2.70
C VAL A 43 -22.22 -2.39 -1.61
N ILE A 44 -20.94 -2.13 -1.89
CA ILE A 44 -19.84 -2.38 -0.97
C ILE A 44 -19.61 -1.12 -0.12
N ASP A 45 -19.78 -1.21 1.19
CA ASP A 45 -19.57 -0.10 2.11
C ASP A 45 -18.10 0.35 2.15
N LEU A 46 -17.87 1.62 2.58
CA LEU A 46 -16.52 2.21 2.60
C LEU A 46 -15.60 1.56 3.63
N GLN A 47 -16.13 0.96 4.70
CA GLN A 47 -15.32 0.25 5.70
C GLN A 47 -14.78 -1.06 5.11
N THR A 48 -15.60 -1.77 4.33
CA THR A 48 -15.17 -2.96 3.57
C THR A 48 -14.11 -2.58 2.55
N ILE A 49 -14.27 -1.47 1.81
CA ILE A 49 -13.24 -0.96 0.89
C ILE A 49 -11.94 -0.66 1.65
N GLN A 50 -12.02 -0.03 2.83
CA GLN A 50 -10.83 0.23 3.68
C GLN A 50 -10.12 -1.07 4.09
N ARG A 51 -10.85 -2.12 4.47
CA ARG A 51 -10.27 -3.44 4.80
C ARG A 51 -9.52 -4.04 3.60
N TYR A 52 -10.07 -3.94 2.40
CA TYR A 52 -9.40 -4.39 1.17
C TYR A 52 -8.16 -3.56 0.84
N ILE A 53 -8.19 -2.23 1.04
CA ILE A 53 -7.00 -1.37 0.90
C ILE A 53 -5.90 -1.84 1.85
N ASN A 54 -6.23 -2.05 3.13
CA ASN A 54 -5.26 -2.51 4.14
C ASN A 54 -4.62 -3.84 3.74
N PHE A 55 -5.43 -4.79 3.28
CA PHE A 55 -4.98 -6.12 2.88
C PHE A 55 -4.06 -6.08 1.66
N TRP A 56 -4.54 -5.46 0.57
CA TRP A 56 -3.80 -5.45 -0.68
C TRP A 56 -2.54 -4.59 -0.60
N PHE A 57 -2.61 -3.42 0.02
CA PHE A 57 -1.44 -2.58 0.21
C PHE A 57 -0.34 -3.31 0.98
N SER A 58 -0.65 -3.87 2.17
CA SER A 58 0.35 -4.57 2.97
C SER A 58 0.94 -5.80 2.24
N SER A 59 0.10 -6.56 1.53
CA SER A 59 0.55 -7.72 0.75
C SER A 59 1.44 -7.32 -0.43
N SER A 60 1.12 -6.21 -1.10
CA SER A 60 1.91 -5.71 -2.23
C SER A 60 3.28 -5.20 -1.81
N LEU A 61 3.42 -4.63 -0.59
CA LEU A 61 4.72 -4.19 -0.09
C LEU A 61 5.73 -5.35 0.05
N ASP A 62 5.26 -6.57 0.30
CA ASP A 62 6.11 -7.75 0.41
C ASP A 62 6.64 -8.24 -0.96
N LEU A 63 5.99 -7.87 -2.06
CA LEU A 63 6.46 -8.21 -3.42
C LEU A 63 7.80 -7.56 -3.76
N PHE A 64 8.14 -6.46 -3.11
CA PHE A 64 9.44 -5.78 -3.31
C PHE A 64 10.61 -6.48 -2.59
N GLY A 65 10.35 -7.47 -1.75
CA GLY A 65 11.39 -8.17 -0.98
C GLY A 65 11.85 -7.39 0.26
N SER A 66 13.04 -7.75 0.77
CA SER A 66 13.68 -7.07 1.91
C SER A 66 14.27 -5.71 1.51
N GLU A 67 14.66 -4.91 2.50
CA GLU A 67 15.24 -3.57 2.32
C GLU A 67 16.57 -3.62 1.56
N ILE A 68 17.34 -4.70 1.74
CA ILE A 68 18.61 -4.94 1.04
C ILE A 68 18.37 -5.96 -0.08
N SER A 69 18.72 -5.58 -1.31
CA SER A 69 18.60 -6.44 -2.48
C SER A 69 19.97 -6.70 -3.12
N THR A 70 20.33 -7.97 -3.23
CA THR A 70 21.50 -8.42 -3.97
C THR A 70 21.22 -8.55 -5.46
N ASN A 71 20.05 -9.04 -5.84
CA ASN A 71 19.66 -9.23 -7.25
C ASN A 71 19.48 -7.89 -7.97
N ALA A 72 18.80 -6.93 -7.33
CA ALA A 72 18.64 -5.60 -7.87
C ALA A 72 20.01 -4.88 -8.01
N ALA A 73 20.91 -5.06 -7.05
CA ALA A 73 22.26 -4.53 -7.13
C ALA A 73 23.03 -5.09 -8.32
N THR A 74 22.91 -6.39 -8.61
CA THR A 74 23.52 -7.04 -9.76
C THR A 74 22.93 -6.54 -11.07
N ALA A 75 21.61 -6.42 -11.18
CA ALA A 75 20.91 -5.90 -12.34
C ALA A 75 21.31 -4.45 -12.62
N PHE A 76 21.37 -3.61 -11.58
CA PHE A 76 21.82 -2.22 -11.69
C PHE A 76 23.27 -2.12 -12.14
N ALA A 77 24.17 -2.93 -11.58
CA ALA A 77 25.58 -2.97 -11.96
C ALA A 77 25.79 -3.41 -13.43
N ASN A 78 24.88 -4.24 -13.96
CA ASN A 78 24.90 -4.69 -15.36
C ASN A 78 24.20 -3.70 -16.32
N GLY A 79 23.78 -2.52 -15.85
CA GLY A 79 23.07 -1.52 -16.65
C GLY A 79 21.63 -1.90 -17.00
N LEU A 80 21.08 -2.94 -16.38
CA LEU A 80 19.66 -3.28 -16.52
C LEU A 80 18.83 -2.29 -15.70
N LYS A 81 17.93 -1.62 -16.37
CA LYS A 81 17.05 -0.63 -15.76
C LYS A 81 15.92 -1.29 -15.01
N GLY A 82 15.53 -0.74 -13.88
CA GLY A 82 14.48 -1.34 -13.06
C GLY A 82 13.93 -0.43 -11.99
N ARG A 83 14.21 0.88 -12.06
CA ARG A 83 13.70 1.85 -11.09
C ARG A 83 12.68 2.79 -11.71
N PRO A 84 11.76 3.32 -10.90
CA PRO A 84 10.87 4.40 -11.31
C PRO A 84 11.67 5.63 -11.77
N ASP A 85 11.14 6.36 -12.74
CA ASP A 85 11.73 7.61 -13.23
C ASP A 85 13.18 7.50 -13.76
N GLU A 86 13.56 6.32 -14.32
CA GLU A 86 14.89 6.06 -14.88
C GLU A 86 15.40 7.16 -15.82
N PHE A 87 14.49 7.76 -16.60
CA PHE A 87 14.82 8.81 -17.54
C PHE A 87 15.24 10.14 -16.87
N ARG A 88 15.00 10.29 -15.56
CA ARG A 88 15.36 11.48 -14.78
C ARG A 88 16.72 11.35 -14.11
N PHE A 89 17.29 10.14 -14.09
CA PHE A 89 18.53 9.86 -13.37
C PHE A 89 19.65 9.51 -14.32
N ASN A 90 20.82 10.08 -14.07
CA ASN A 90 22.04 9.67 -14.72
C ASN A 90 22.60 8.47 -13.95
N ASP A 91 22.45 7.28 -14.49
CA ASP A 91 22.84 6.02 -13.83
C ASP A 91 24.30 5.96 -13.42
N HIS A 92 25.17 6.75 -14.08
CA HIS A 92 26.59 6.81 -13.74
C HIS A 92 26.87 7.62 -12.48
N SER A 93 26.04 8.61 -12.14
CA SER A 93 26.24 9.49 -10.98
C SER A 93 25.75 8.89 -9.66
N GLU A 94 24.96 7.81 -9.70
CA GLU A 94 24.38 7.23 -8.50
C GLU A 94 25.11 5.99 -7.96
N LYS A 95 26.15 5.52 -8.64
CA LYS A 95 26.92 4.36 -8.20
C LYS A 95 27.56 4.54 -6.82
N ASP A 96 27.90 5.77 -6.49
CA ASP A 96 28.58 6.16 -5.25
C ASP A 96 27.68 6.84 -4.23
N THR A 97 26.35 6.87 -4.47
CA THR A 97 25.40 7.44 -3.52
C THR A 97 24.96 6.43 -2.48
N THR A 98 24.55 6.92 -1.31
CA THR A 98 23.96 6.12 -0.24
C THR A 98 22.45 6.39 -0.11
N TYR A 99 21.74 5.40 0.44
CA TYR A 99 20.32 5.48 0.75
C TYR A 99 20.08 5.00 2.17
N GLU A 100 19.35 5.80 2.96
CA GLU A 100 19.03 5.46 4.34
C GLU A 100 17.92 4.39 4.38
N ILE A 101 18.23 3.27 5.02
CA ILE A 101 17.24 2.21 5.31
C ILE A 101 17.00 2.07 6.80
N THR A 102 15.86 1.49 7.14
CA THR A 102 15.53 1.11 8.52
C THR A 102 15.99 -0.33 8.79
N ARG A 103 16.59 -0.57 9.97
CA ARG A 103 16.88 -1.91 10.48
C ARG A 103 16.44 -2.06 11.93
N ILE A 104 16.22 -3.30 12.35
CA ILE A 104 16.01 -3.66 13.76
C ILE A 104 17.21 -4.47 14.22
N VAL A 105 17.96 -3.92 15.17
CA VAL A 105 19.11 -4.59 15.81
C VAL A 105 18.88 -4.55 17.31
N ASP A 106 18.94 -5.70 17.96
CA ASP A 106 18.69 -5.84 19.41
C ASP A 106 17.38 -5.18 19.87
N LYS A 107 16.30 -5.38 19.09
CA LYS A 107 14.97 -4.80 19.32
C LYS A 107 14.91 -3.26 19.22
N LYS A 108 15.97 -2.61 18.73
CA LYS A 108 16.01 -1.16 18.50
C LYS A 108 15.91 -0.87 17.01
N ILE A 109 15.09 0.12 16.69
CA ILE A 109 14.99 0.63 15.32
C ILE A 109 16.18 1.57 15.11
N ILE A 110 17.01 1.25 14.13
CA ILE A 110 18.15 2.07 13.71
C ILE A 110 18.00 2.44 12.24
N LYS A 111 18.70 3.50 11.84
CA LYS A 111 18.86 3.91 10.47
C LYS A 111 20.28 3.64 10.04
N GLU A 112 20.45 3.14 8.81
CA GLU A 112 21.74 2.77 8.25
C GLU A 112 21.79 3.23 6.80
N ASP A 113 22.92 3.86 6.43
CA ASP A 113 23.19 4.21 5.05
C ASP A 113 23.85 3.04 4.33
N ILE A 114 23.23 2.61 3.24
CA ILE A 114 23.77 1.56 2.36
C ILE A 114 23.96 2.11 0.95
N PRO A 115 24.83 1.51 0.11
CA PRO A 115 24.92 1.89 -1.28
C PRO A 115 23.56 1.85 -1.98
N THR A 116 23.21 2.90 -2.72
CA THR A 116 21.89 3.05 -3.39
C THR A 116 21.56 1.82 -4.24
N ARG A 117 22.53 1.22 -4.92
CA ARG A 117 22.36 -0.02 -5.69
C ARG A 117 21.83 -1.19 -4.85
N ASN A 118 22.11 -1.23 -3.54
CA ASN A 118 21.65 -2.26 -2.63
C ASN A 118 20.27 -1.93 -2.02
N ALA A 119 19.80 -0.69 -2.16
CA ALA A 119 18.51 -0.21 -1.66
C ALA A 119 17.40 -0.25 -2.72
N MET A 120 17.60 -0.84 -3.88
CA MET A 120 16.67 -0.76 -5.01
C MET A 120 15.28 -1.28 -4.68
N ASN A 121 15.15 -2.32 -3.86
CA ASN A 121 13.85 -2.81 -3.40
C ASN A 121 13.09 -1.74 -2.60
N GLU A 122 13.79 -1.05 -1.70
CA GLU A 122 13.21 -0.01 -0.88
C GLU A 122 12.85 1.22 -1.71
N ILE A 123 13.71 1.62 -2.65
CA ILE A 123 13.45 2.75 -3.56
C ILE A 123 12.20 2.49 -4.40
N THR A 124 12.07 1.31 -4.99
CA THR A 124 10.89 0.95 -5.80
C THR A 124 9.64 0.80 -4.93
N ARG A 125 9.76 0.26 -3.71
CA ARG A 125 8.67 0.23 -2.73
C ARG A 125 8.18 1.63 -2.38
N GLN A 126 9.08 2.57 -2.12
CA GLN A 126 8.72 3.96 -1.80
C GLN A 126 8.04 4.68 -2.99
N ALA A 127 8.46 4.40 -4.21
CA ALA A 127 7.77 4.91 -5.40
C ALA A 127 6.33 4.35 -5.50
N TYR A 128 6.16 3.04 -5.31
CA TYR A 128 4.83 2.42 -5.27
C TYR A 128 3.93 3.02 -4.19
N ILE A 129 4.45 3.28 -2.98
CA ILE A 129 3.69 3.92 -1.90
C ILE A 129 3.18 5.30 -2.34
N LYS A 130 4.01 6.11 -2.99
CA LYS A 130 3.63 7.43 -3.52
C LYS A 130 2.51 7.32 -4.56
N ASP A 131 2.57 6.34 -5.43
CA ASP A 131 1.52 6.10 -6.43
C ASP A 131 0.20 5.70 -5.77
N CYS A 132 0.25 4.84 -4.75
CA CYS A 132 -0.93 4.49 -3.95
C CYS A 132 -1.55 5.72 -3.24
N GLU A 133 -0.72 6.61 -2.69
CA GLU A 133 -1.19 7.86 -2.09
C GLU A 133 -1.92 8.76 -3.10
N VAL A 134 -1.42 8.84 -4.33
CA VAL A 134 -2.05 9.61 -5.42
C VAL A 134 -3.42 9.03 -5.77
N GLY A 135 -3.52 7.70 -5.92
CA GLY A 135 -4.79 7.01 -6.16
C GLY A 135 -5.80 7.26 -5.03
N LEU A 136 -5.34 7.11 -3.78
CA LEU A 136 -6.18 7.30 -2.60
C LEU A 136 -6.70 8.76 -2.50
N LYS A 137 -5.87 9.75 -2.80
CA LYS A 137 -6.28 11.16 -2.85
C LYS A 137 -7.41 11.40 -3.87
N ARG A 138 -7.41 10.69 -5.01
CA ARG A 138 -8.50 10.79 -5.99
C ARG A 138 -9.81 10.25 -5.43
N TRP A 139 -9.80 9.07 -4.79
CA TRP A 139 -10.98 8.48 -4.17
C TRP A 139 -11.53 9.31 -3.01
N ASN A 140 -10.66 9.84 -2.15
CA ASN A 140 -11.07 10.73 -1.06
C ASN A 140 -11.70 12.05 -1.56
N ARG A 141 -11.28 12.55 -2.73
CA ARG A 141 -11.96 13.71 -3.35
C ARG A 141 -13.40 13.41 -3.77
N LEU A 142 -13.70 12.18 -4.21
CA LEU A 142 -15.06 11.76 -4.55
C LEU A 142 -15.92 11.70 -3.29
N ILE A 143 -15.42 11.09 -2.21
CA ILE A 143 -16.11 10.99 -0.92
C ILE A 143 -16.44 12.40 -0.39
N LYS A 144 -15.44 13.27 -0.37
CA LYS A 144 -15.63 14.66 0.08
C LYS A 144 -16.63 15.44 -0.76
N LYS A 145 -16.65 15.26 -2.08
CA LYS A 145 -17.64 15.90 -2.98
C LYS A 145 -19.08 15.42 -2.72
N SER A 146 -19.25 14.25 -2.16
CA SER A 146 -20.53 13.68 -1.78
C SER A 146 -20.98 14.08 -0.37
N ASN A 147 -20.27 15.01 0.29
CA ASN A 147 -20.53 15.55 1.63
C ASN A 147 -20.48 14.50 2.76
N TRP A 148 -19.72 13.43 2.59
CA TRP A 148 -19.41 12.49 3.65
C TRP A 148 -18.05 12.79 4.28
N ASP A 149 -18.00 12.80 5.62
CA ASP A 149 -16.77 13.01 6.40
C ASP A 149 -16.10 11.66 6.71
N ILE A 150 -15.84 10.90 5.65
CA ILE A 150 -15.14 9.61 5.70
C ILE A 150 -13.89 9.74 4.86
N VAL A 151 -12.76 9.24 5.40
CA VAL A 151 -11.46 9.28 4.73
C VAL A 151 -10.88 7.88 4.66
N LEU A 152 -10.62 7.40 3.46
CA LEU A 152 -9.84 6.19 3.22
C LEU A 152 -8.36 6.50 3.44
N THR A 153 -7.65 5.57 4.09
CA THR A 153 -6.23 5.71 4.44
C THR A 153 -5.40 4.52 3.98
N LEU A 154 -4.12 4.73 3.69
CA LEU A 154 -3.19 3.61 3.59
C LEU A 154 -2.81 3.17 5.00
N PRO A 155 -2.69 1.87 5.28
CA PRO A 155 -2.15 1.42 6.55
C PRO A 155 -0.65 1.74 6.60
N SER A 156 -0.10 1.74 7.81
CA SER A 156 1.34 1.88 8.01
C SER A 156 2.12 0.82 7.22
N THR A 157 3.28 1.20 6.72
CA THR A 157 4.23 0.28 6.06
C THR A 157 4.76 -0.83 6.97
N ARG A 158 4.51 -0.75 8.27
CA ARG A 158 4.81 -1.79 9.28
C ARG A 158 3.69 -2.82 9.42
N PHE A 159 2.47 -2.45 8.99
CA PHE A 159 1.28 -3.29 9.17
C PHE A 159 1.38 -4.56 8.34
N ARG A 160 1.19 -5.72 8.99
CA ARG A 160 1.03 -7.04 8.36
C ARG A 160 2.12 -7.38 7.34
N ARG A 161 3.37 -7.14 7.70
CA ARG A 161 4.52 -7.50 6.86
C ARG A 161 4.99 -8.93 7.15
N ASN A 162 5.43 -9.63 6.10
CA ASN A 162 5.99 -10.98 6.20
C ASN A 162 7.47 -11.02 5.77
N ILE A 163 7.96 -9.95 5.16
CA ILE A 163 9.32 -9.88 4.59
C ILE A 163 9.99 -8.57 5.03
N GLY A 164 11.30 -8.63 5.19
CA GLY A 164 12.12 -7.49 5.54
C GLY A 164 12.13 -7.17 7.03
N VAL A 165 12.51 -5.95 7.36
CA VAL A 165 12.72 -5.48 8.75
C VAL A 165 11.47 -5.62 9.64
N TRP A 166 10.29 -5.60 9.04
CA TRP A 166 9.01 -5.68 9.75
C TRP A 166 8.37 -7.07 9.69
N GLY A 167 9.03 -8.09 9.09
CA GLY A 167 8.45 -9.43 8.87
C GLY A 167 8.08 -10.18 10.14
N ASP A 168 8.84 -9.97 11.24
CA ASP A 168 8.60 -10.61 12.54
C ASP A 168 8.01 -9.65 13.57
N VAL A 169 7.47 -8.51 13.12
CA VAL A 169 6.97 -7.45 13.99
C VAL A 169 5.48 -7.26 13.76
N PHE A 170 4.71 -7.25 14.85
CA PHE A 170 3.27 -7.01 14.80
C PHE A 170 2.99 -5.52 15.04
N ALA A 171 2.31 -4.90 14.09
CA ALA A 171 1.89 -3.51 14.17
C ALA A 171 0.42 -3.35 13.77
N ASP A 172 -0.27 -2.39 14.36
CA ASP A 172 -1.61 -2.01 13.94
C ASP A 172 -1.59 -1.20 12.63
N THR A 173 -2.76 -0.83 12.11
CA THR A 173 -2.87 -0.04 10.87
C THR A 173 -2.27 1.35 10.97
N SER A 174 -2.08 1.88 12.17
CA SER A 174 -1.41 3.16 12.43
C SER A 174 0.11 3.02 12.60
N GLY A 175 0.63 1.77 12.68
CA GLY A 175 2.05 1.48 12.84
C GLY A 175 2.52 1.39 14.28
N ASN A 176 1.62 1.38 15.27
CA ASN A 176 1.96 1.11 16.66
C ASN A 176 2.31 -0.35 16.82
N LEU A 177 3.41 -0.64 17.53
CA LEU A 177 3.82 -2.00 17.82
C LEU A 177 2.91 -2.59 18.89
N ILE A 178 2.41 -3.80 18.65
CA ILE A 178 1.49 -4.52 19.51
C ILE A 178 1.95 -5.96 19.69
N SER A 179 1.36 -6.70 20.65
CA SER A 179 1.66 -8.11 20.81
C SER A 179 1.05 -8.95 19.67
N LYS A 180 1.58 -10.15 19.47
CA LYS A 180 1.04 -11.11 18.50
C LYS A 180 -0.42 -11.45 18.81
N GLU A 181 -0.74 -11.68 20.07
CA GLU A 181 -2.09 -12.04 20.54
C GLU A 181 -3.08 -10.90 20.28
N GLU A 182 -2.64 -9.65 20.47
CA GLU A 182 -3.46 -8.49 20.17
C GLU A 182 -3.67 -8.32 18.67
N PHE A 183 -2.63 -8.54 17.86
CA PHE A 183 -2.72 -8.51 16.41
C PHE A 183 -3.71 -9.56 15.89
N GLU A 184 -3.59 -10.82 16.34
CA GLU A 184 -4.48 -11.91 15.92
C GLU A 184 -5.94 -11.63 16.30
N ARG A 185 -6.18 -11.07 17.49
CA ARG A 185 -7.52 -10.69 17.95
C ARG A 185 -8.17 -9.58 17.12
N LYS A 186 -7.37 -8.59 16.67
CA LYS A 186 -7.88 -7.39 15.98
C LYS A 186 -7.86 -7.51 14.46
N THR A 187 -7.11 -8.45 13.89
CA THR A 187 -6.81 -8.55 12.46
C THR A 187 -8.06 -8.57 11.60
N PHE A 188 -9.14 -9.26 12.02
CA PHE A 188 -10.37 -9.33 11.24
C PHE A 188 -11.15 -8.03 11.17
N SER A 189 -10.88 -7.06 12.04
CA SER A 189 -11.43 -5.70 11.92
C SER A 189 -10.66 -4.84 10.91
N TRP A 190 -9.43 -5.24 10.56
CA TRP A 190 -8.53 -4.48 9.70
C TRP A 190 -8.42 -4.99 8.27
N ILE A 191 -8.68 -6.28 8.05
CA ILE A 191 -8.60 -6.92 6.74
C ILE A 191 -9.93 -7.60 6.40
N PRO A 192 -10.19 -7.93 5.11
CA PRO A 192 -11.43 -8.58 4.70
C PRO A 192 -11.62 -9.95 5.37
N SER A 193 -12.82 -10.22 5.81
CA SER A 193 -13.28 -11.50 6.33
C SER A 193 -13.95 -12.35 5.23
N LYS A 194 -14.41 -13.56 5.59
CA LYS A 194 -15.22 -14.38 4.67
C LYS A 194 -16.58 -13.75 4.38
N GLU A 195 -17.09 -12.93 5.29
CA GLU A 195 -18.38 -12.26 5.19
C GLU A 195 -18.34 -11.04 4.25
N ASP A 196 -17.15 -10.50 3.99
CA ASP A 196 -16.90 -9.39 3.05
C ASP A 196 -16.82 -9.85 1.59
N LYS A 197 -16.87 -11.17 1.34
CA LYS A 197 -16.90 -11.70 -0.03
C LYS A 197 -18.32 -11.55 -0.59
N PRO A 198 -18.42 -11.14 -1.87
CA PRO A 198 -19.71 -11.08 -2.56
C PRO A 198 -20.32 -12.46 -2.73
#